data_20503158fc111143b34a24dec0a3d00c
#
_entry.id   20503158fc111143b34a24dec0a3d00c
#
_cell.length_a   1.000
_cell.length_b   1.000
_cell.length_c   1.000
_cell.angle_alpha   90.00
_cell.angle_beta   90.00
_cell.angle_gamma   90.00
#
_symmetry.space_group_name_H-M   'P 1'
#
loop_
_entity.id
_entity.type
_entity.pdbx_description
1 polymer ?
#
loop_
_entity_poly.entity_id
_entity_poly.type
_entity_poly.pdbx_seq_one_letter_code
_entity_poly.pdbx_strand_id
1 'polypeptide(L)'
;MGQVYYVNCIGTVTGTEEGPAMPKQVDHRGRREAIARALWRVVEQRGVTQLTMRVVAQEAGMSLGQLQHYFASRTAMLSFAMDFASEQTSARVHQGLEKLGDRPHPRDVLRLTLAEMLPLHADARATSRMSAAYVLEALHDEAVREQARRGLVQGRALVEQLIRRAIADGHIDSARDPATETNLLLALTGFTPLIELDVIDPQDALAAIDVHLDRLFRST
;
A
#
# COMPACT_ATOMS: atom_id res chain seq x y z
N MET A 1 7.23 22.80 -11.48
CA MET A 1 8.05 22.43 -10.30
C MET A 1 7.24 21.69 -9.22
N GLY A 2 5.90 21.74 -9.19
CA GLY A 2 5.05 21.08 -8.18
C GLY A 2 4.96 19.55 -8.27
N GLN A 3 4.90 18.99 -9.46
CA GLN A 3 4.74 17.55 -9.68
C GLN A 3 5.94 16.71 -9.19
N VAL A 4 7.15 17.25 -9.29
CA VAL A 4 8.39 16.57 -8.85
C VAL A 4 8.45 16.37 -7.34
N TYR A 5 7.77 17.20 -6.55
CA TYR A 5 7.84 17.14 -5.08
C TYR A 5 6.93 16.06 -4.48
N TYR A 6 5.77 15.79 -5.08
CA TYR A 6 4.88 14.73 -4.58
C TYR A 6 5.37 13.34 -4.96
N VAL A 7 5.99 13.20 -6.13
CA VAL A 7 6.59 11.95 -6.61
C VAL A 7 7.76 11.51 -5.71
N ASN A 8 8.59 12.45 -5.24
CA ASN A 8 9.71 12.14 -4.34
C ASN A 8 9.27 11.70 -2.94
N CYS A 9 8.04 12.01 -2.50
CA CYS A 9 7.52 11.56 -1.22
C CYS A 9 6.97 10.11 -1.25
N ILE A 10 6.63 9.60 -2.45
CA ILE A 10 6.05 8.25 -2.61
C ILE A 10 7.13 7.18 -2.86
N GLY A 11 8.39 7.54 -2.75
CA GLY A 11 9.55 6.69 -3.00
C GLY A 11 9.91 6.66 -4.48
N THR A 12 11.07 7.18 -4.83
CA THR A 12 11.68 7.03 -6.13
C THR A 12 11.90 5.55 -6.39
N VAL A 13 11.13 4.97 -7.30
CA VAL A 13 11.63 3.85 -8.08
C VAL A 13 12.77 4.44 -8.89
N THR A 14 14.01 4.24 -8.44
CA THR A 14 15.20 4.55 -9.23
C THR A 14 15.09 3.73 -10.50
N GLY A 15 14.65 4.37 -11.58
CA GLY A 15 14.80 3.84 -12.92
C GLY A 15 16.28 3.65 -13.16
N THR A 16 16.74 2.41 -13.10
CA THR A 16 18.02 2.02 -13.64
C THR A 16 17.96 2.27 -15.14
N GLU A 17 18.88 3.10 -15.62
CA GLU A 17 19.10 3.32 -17.05
C GLU A 17 19.10 1.98 -17.78
N GLU A 18 18.31 1.87 -18.84
CA GLU A 18 18.23 0.72 -19.72
C GLU A 18 19.56 0.53 -20.46
N GLY A 19 20.41 -0.33 -19.89
CA GLY A 19 21.38 -1.05 -20.70
C GLY A 19 20.67 -2.16 -21.50
N PRO A 20 21.23 -2.68 -22.60
CA PRO A 20 20.57 -3.67 -23.45
C PRO A 20 20.15 -4.89 -22.62
N ALA A 21 18.84 -5.09 -22.53
CA ALA A 21 18.17 -6.08 -21.68
C ALA A 21 18.67 -7.49 -22.00
N MET A 22 19.31 -8.14 -21.03
CA MET A 22 19.55 -9.58 -21.10
C MET A 22 18.22 -10.32 -20.94
N PRO A 23 17.79 -11.16 -21.90
CA PRO A 23 16.47 -11.80 -21.92
C PRO A 23 16.12 -12.59 -20.65
N LYS A 24 17.13 -13.06 -19.91
CA LYS A 24 17.00 -13.88 -18.70
C LYS A 24 16.52 -13.11 -17.47
N GLN A 25 16.81 -11.81 -17.38
CA GLN A 25 16.48 -10.99 -16.19
C GLN A 25 15.03 -10.48 -16.26
N VAL A 26 14.53 -10.17 -17.46
CA VAL A 26 13.15 -9.75 -17.73
C VAL A 26 12.16 -10.89 -17.42
N ASP A 27 12.51 -12.12 -17.77
CA ASP A 27 11.68 -13.30 -17.48
C ASP A 27 11.59 -13.59 -15.97
N HIS A 28 12.64 -13.34 -15.20
CA HIS A 28 12.65 -13.59 -13.76
C HIS A 28 11.73 -12.63 -13.00
N ARG A 29 11.72 -11.34 -13.34
CA ARG A 29 10.82 -10.34 -12.73
C ARG A 29 9.36 -10.63 -13.10
N GLY A 30 9.07 -10.84 -14.37
CA GLY A 30 7.72 -11.15 -14.84
C GLY A 30 7.15 -12.43 -14.19
N ARG A 31 8.00 -13.44 -13.94
CA ARG A 31 7.59 -14.65 -13.20
C ARG A 31 7.28 -14.36 -11.74
N ARG A 32 8.08 -13.58 -11.04
CA ARG A 32 7.79 -13.21 -9.65
C ARG A 32 6.49 -12.41 -9.53
N GLU A 33 6.24 -11.50 -10.44
CA GLU A 33 4.97 -10.76 -10.50
C GLU A 33 3.77 -11.68 -10.80
N ALA A 34 3.93 -12.66 -11.70
CA ALA A 34 2.88 -13.65 -11.98
C ALA A 34 2.56 -14.48 -10.73
N ILE A 35 3.59 -14.84 -9.95
CA ILE A 35 3.42 -15.53 -8.66
C ILE A 35 2.69 -14.62 -7.64
N ALA A 36 3.05 -13.33 -7.55
CA ALA A 36 2.35 -12.39 -6.68
C ALA A 36 0.86 -12.27 -7.04
N ARG A 37 0.54 -12.16 -8.33
CA ARG A 37 -0.85 -12.15 -8.80
C ARG A 37 -1.59 -13.47 -8.51
N ALA A 38 -0.93 -14.61 -8.64
CA ALA A 38 -1.51 -15.91 -8.25
C ALA A 38 -1.78 -15.99 -6.74
N LEU A 39 -0.87 -15.48 -5.93
CA LEU A 39 -1.05 -15.38 -4.49
C LEU A 39 -2.28 -14.53 -4.13
N TRP A 40 -2.46 -13.38 -4.78
CA TRP A 40 -3.66 -12.53 -4.56
C TRP A 40 -4.95 -13.26 -4.93
N ARG A 41 -5.00 -13.97 -6.06
CA ARG A 41 -6.17 -14.78 -6.42
C ARG A 41 -6.48 -15.86 -5.38
N VAL A 42 -5.45 -16.53 -4.83
CA VAL A 42 -5.65 -17.50 -3.74
C VAL A 42 -6.25 -16.83 -2.51
N VAL A 43 -5.72 -15.67 -2.09
CA VAL A 43 -6.24 -14.94 -0.94
C VAL A 43 -7.69 -14.50 -1.15
N GLU A 44 -8.01 -13.99 -2.34
CA GLU A 44 -9.36 -13.52 -2.68
C GLU A 44 -10.37 -14.67 -2.73
N GLN A 45 -10.02 -15.80 -3.38
CA GLN A 45 -10.97 -16.88 -3.65
C GLN A 45 -11.06 -17.92 -2.52
N ARG A 46 -9.95 -18.17 -1.82
CA ARG A 46 -9.85 -19.27 -0.82
C ARG A 46 -9.52 -18.78 0.58
N GLY A 47 -9.23 -17.50 0.74
CA GLY A 47 -8.82 -16.89 2.00
C GLY A 47 -7.36 -17.19 2.37
N VAL A 48 -6.86 -16.43 3.34
CA VAL A 48 -5.47 -16.46 3.80
C VAL A 48 -5.07 -17.77 4.45
N THR A 49 -6.00 -18.46 5.10
CA THR A 49 -5.75 -19.75 5.74
C THR A 49 -5.32 -20.84 4.75
N GLN A 50 -5.73 -20.74 3.49
CA GLN A 50 -5.36 -21.67 2.42
C GLN A 50 -4.08 -21.27 1.69
N LEU A 51 -3.44 -20.20 2.10
CA LEU A 51 -2.25 -19.66 1.45
C LEU A 51 -1.00 -20.49 1.81
N THR A 52 -0.72 -21.50 1.01
CA THR A 52 0.47 -22.34 1.11
C THR A 52 1.30 -22.25 -0.17
N MET A 53 2.60 -22.57 -0.09
CA MET A 53 3.49 -22.62 -1.27
C MET A 53 2.93 -23.56 -2.36
N ARG A 54 2.34 -24.69 -1.97
CA ARG A 54 1.77 -25.65 -2.92
C ARG A 54 0.54 -25.11 -3.64
N VAL A 55 -0.37 -24.43 -2.91
CA VAL A 55 -1.58 -23.83 -3.49
C VAL A 55 -1.21 -22.67 -4.43
N VAL A 56 -0.25 -21.84 -4.04
CA VAL A 56 0.23 -20.74 -4.90
C VAL A 56 0.93 -21.28 -6.15
N ALA A 57 1.75 -22.33 -6.04
CA ALA A 57 2.39 -22.96 -7.20
C ALA A 57 1.35 -23.49 -8.18
N GLN A 58 0.32 -24.20 -7.69
CA GLN A 58 -0.79 -24.69 -8.50
C GLN A 58 -1.54 -23.55 -9.20
N GLU A 59 -1.86 -22.47 -8.47
CA GLU A 59 -2.55 -21.30 -9.02
C GLU A 59 -1.69 -20.54 -10.05
N ALA A 60 -0.36 -20.54 -9.88
CA ALA A 60 0.59 -19.92 -10.81
C ALA A 60 0.92 -20.83 -12.02
N GLY A 61 0.34 -22.05 -12.11
CA GLY A 61 0.60 -22.99 -13.19
C GLY A 61 2.03 -23.55 -13.18
N MET A 62 2.63 -23.75 -12.01
CA MET A 62 4.01 -24.26 -11.86
C MET A 62 4.11 -25.37 -10.80
N SER A 63 5.21 -26.13 -10.82
CA SER A 63 5.50 -27.08 -9.77
C SER A 63 5.96 -26.40 -8.48
N LEU A 64 5.80 -27.07 -7.33
CA LEU A 64 6.31 -26.58 -6.06
C LEU A 64 7.83 -26.32 -6.11
N GLY A 65 8.60 -27.19 -6.75
CA GLY A 65 10.04 -27.02 -6.91
C GLY A 65 10.40 -25.78 -7.74
N GLN A 66 9.63 -25.49 -8.79
CA GLN A 66 9.80 -24.25 -9.55
C GLN A 66 9.51 -23.01 -8.68
N LEU A 67 8.44 -23.02 -7.86
CA LEU A 67 8.14 -21.92 -6.96
C LEU A 67 9.25 -21.71 -5.93
N GLN A 68 9.79 -22.80 -5.35
CA GLN A 68 10.87 -22.75 -4.38
C GLN A 68 12.18 -22.20 -4.95
N HIS A 69 12.38 -22.27 -6.26
CA HIS A 69 13.50 -21.61 -6.92
C HIS A 69 13.39 -20.07 -6.86
N TYR A 70 12.17 -19.51 -6.84
CA TYR A 70 11.94 -18.07 -6.73
C TYR A 70 11.84 -17.58 -5.29
N PHE A 71 11.28 -18.41 -4.40
CA PHE A 71 11.03 -18.07 -3.00
C PHE A 71 11.42 -19.21 -2.08
N ALA A 72 12.45 -19.00 -1.26
CA ALA A 72 12.97 -19.99 -0.33
C ALA A 72 11.95 -20.41 0.75
N SER A 73 10.97 -19.55 1.07
CA SER A 73 9.98 -19.79 2.10
C SER A 73 8.64 -19.12 1.77
N ARG A 74 7.58 -19.52 2.48
CA ARG A 74 6.27 -18.86 2.47
C ARG A 74 6.41 -17.38 2.87
N THR A 75 7.21 -17.10 3.88
CA THR A 75 7.49 -15.77 4.37
C THR A 75 8.13 -14.88 3.29
N ALA A 76 9.17 -15.38 2.60
CA ALA A 76 9.81 -14.65 1.51
C ALA A 76 8.83 -14.35 0.35
N MET A 77 7.92 -15.29 0.07
CA MET A 77 6.88 -15.11 -0.94
C MET A 77 5.86 -14.05 -0.51
N LEU A 78 5.43 -14.06 0.77
CA LEU A 78 4.52 -13.06 1.33
C LEU A 78 5.14 -11.67 1.33
N SER A 79 6.40 -11.55 1.78
CA SER A 79 7.13 -10.28 1.78
C SER A 79 7.18 -9.67 0.38
N PHE A 80 7.55 -10.48 -0.62
CA PHE A 80 7.56 -10.01 -2.01
C PHE A 80 6.17 -9.57 -2.49
N ALA A 81 5.12 -10.30 -2.11
CA ALA A 81 3.76 -9.93 -2.49
C ALA A 81 3.31 -8.62 -1.84
N MET A 82 3.77 -8.31 -0.61
CA MET A 82 3.53 -7.02 0.04
C MET A 82 4.28 -5.88 -0.64
N ASP A 83 5.54 -6.10 -1.04
CA ASP A 83 6.32 -5.12 -1.79
C ASP A 83 5.63 -4.82 -3.14
N PHE A 84 5.20 -5.86 -3.85
CA PHE A 84 4.46 -5.71 -5.10
C PHE A 84 3.11 -4.99 -4.91
N ALA A 85 2.37 -5.26 -3.81
CA ALA A 85 1.15 -4.54 -3.46
C ALA A 85 1.42 -3.04 -3.24
N SER A 86 2.51 -2.71 -2.55
CA SER A 86 2.95 -1.34 -2.32
C SER A 86 3.29 -0.62 -3.62
N GLU A 87 4.01 -1.27 -4.54
CA GLU A 87 4.30 -0.73 -5.88
C GLU A 87 3.00 -0.44 -6.67
N GLN A 88 2.03 -1.36 -6.65
CA GLN A 88 0.74 -1.17 -7.34
C GLN A 88 -0.07 -0.02 -6.72
N THR A 89 -0.11 0.07 -5.38
CA THR A 89 -0.77 1.18 -4.68
C THR A 89 -0.11 2.52 -5.03
N SER A 90 1.22 2.59 -5.02
CA SER A 90 1.97 3.78 -5.41
C SER A 90 1.68 4.20 -6.86
N ALA A 91 1.58 3.23 -7.78
CA ALA A 91 1.24 3.50 -9.17
C ALA A 91 -0.18 4.08 -9.32
N ARG A 92 -1.18 3.56 -8.56
CA ARG A 92 -2.55 4.10 -8.56
C ARG A 92 -2.61 5.49 -7.97
N VAL A 93 -1.91 5.74 -6.86
CA VAL A 93 -1.79 7.10 -6.28
C VAL A 93 -1.18 8.06 -7.30
N HIS A 94 -0.11 7.65 -7.98
CA HIS A 94 0.53 8.47 -9.02
C HIS A 94 -0.43 8.81 -10.16
N GLN A 95 -1.12 7.81 -10.72
CA GLN A 95 -2.14 8.03 -11.76
C GLN A 95 -3.29 8.93 -11.28
N GLY A 96 -3.68 8.81 -10.02
CA GLY A 96 -4.67 9.69 -9.41
C GLY A 96 -4.18 11.14 -9.30
N LEU A 97 -2.91 11.34 -8.92
CA LEU A 97 -2.28 12.68 -8.85
C LEU A 97 -2.19 13.34 -10.23
N GLU A 98 -1.86 12.60 -11.28
CA GLU A 98 -1.85 13.12 -12.65
C GLU A 98 -3.21 13.67 -13.08
N LYS A 99 -4.32 13.04 -12.64
CA LYS A 99 -5.69 13.51 -12.92
C LYS A 99 -6.07 14.76 -12.16
N LEU A 100 -5.42 15.04 -11.02
CA LEU A 100 -5.64 16.25 -10.23
C LEU A 100 -4.89 17.49 -10.78
N GLY A 101 -4.04 17.31 -11.81
CA GLY A 101 -3.30 18.37 -12.47
C GLY A 101 -1.96 18.69 -11.80
N ASP A 102 -1.30 19.77 -12.31
CA ASP A 102 0.08 20.09 -11.96
C ASP A 102 0.29 20.56 -10.51
N ARG A 103 -0.75 21.09 -9.87
CA ARG A 103 -0.70 21.63 -8.51
C ARG A 103 -1.93 21.17 -7.70
N PRO A 104 -2.03 19.88 -7.38
CA PRO A 104 -3.17 19.40 -6.61
C PRO A 104 -3.18 20.03 -5.22
N HIS A 105 -4.39 20.31 -4.72
CA HIS A 105 -4.52 20.79 -3.34
C HIS A 105 -4.05 19.72 -2.35
N PRO A 106 -3.29 20.06 -1.29
CA PRO A 106 -2.75 19.05 -0.35
C PRO A 106 -3.81 18.16 0.30
N ARG A 107 -5.04 18.69 0.51
CA ARG A 107 -6.18 17.91 0.97
C ARG A 107 -6.51 16.74 0.04
N ASP A 108 -6.53 17.00 -1.27
CA ASP A 108 -6.88 15.98 -2.27
C ASP A 108 -5.78 14.93 -2.41
N VAL A 109 -4.51 15.34 -2.24
CA VAL A 109 -3.37 14.41 -2.19
C VAL A 109 -3.50 13.47 -0.98
N LEU A 110 -3.78 14.01 0.21
CA LEU A 110 -4.01 13.20 1.42
C LEU A 110 -5.21 12.28 1.25
N ARG A 111 -6.34 12.80 0.75
CA ARG A 111 -7.54 12.01 0.49
C ARG A 111 -7.27 10.83 -0.43
N LEU A 112 -6.60 11.08 -1.56
CA LEU A 112 -6.25 10.03 -2.52
C LEU A 112 -5.35 8.97 -1.87
N THR A 113 -4.32 9.39 -1.13
CA THR A 113 -3.39 8.49 -0.45
C THR A 113 -4.11 7.62 0.59
N LEU A 114 -4.99 8.20 1.39
CA LEU A 114 -5.73 7.49 2.43
C LEU A 114 -6.82 6.57 1.85
N ALA A 115 -7.47 6.98 0.75
CA ALA A 115 -8.47 6.16 0.06
C ALA A 115 -7.86 4.84 -0.45
N GLU A 116 -6.62 4.85 -0.93
CA GLU A 116 -5.92 3.64 -1.37
C GLU A 116 -5.56 2.68 -0.22
N MET A 117 -5.64 3.13 1.04
CA MET A 117 -5.48 2.29 2.23
C MET A 117 -6.78 1.58 2.66
N LEU A 118 -7.92 1.97 2.09
CA LEU A 118 -9.22 1.36 2.37
C LEU A 118 -9.56 0.28 1.32
N PRO A 119 -10.30 -0.79 1.67
CA PRO A 119 -10.67 -1.87 0.76
C PRO A 119 -11.82 -1.46 -0.19
N LEU A 120 -11.67 -0.35 -0.92
CA LEU A 120 -12.70 0.24 -1.80
C LEU A 120 -12.90 -0.51 -3.12
N HIS A 121 -11.94 -1.30 -3.54
CA HIS A 121 -11.99 -2.08 -4.78
C HIS A 121 -11.36 -3.48 -4.57
N ALA A 122 -11.55 -4.41 -5.52
CA ALA A 122 -11.13 -5.81 -5.37
C ALA A 122 -9.65 -5.97 -5.01
N ASP A 123 -8.75 -5.29 -5.71
CA ASP A 123 -7.31 -5.36 -5.45
C ASP A 123 -6.95 -4.81 -4.06
N ALA A 124 -7.61 -3.74 -3.61
CA ALA A 124 -7.41 -3.17 -2.28
C ALA A 124 -7.90 -4.14 -1.19
N ARG A 125 -9.04 -4.83 -1.41
CA ARG A 125 -9.52 -5.88 -0.50
C ARG A 125 -8.55 -7.04 -0.38
N ALA A 126 -8.07 -7.57 -1.50
CA ALA A 126 -7.09 -8.66 -1.50
C ALA A 126 -5.78 -8.24 -0.81
N THR A 127 -5.29 -7.02 -1.07
CA THR A 127 -4.13 -6.43 -0.41
C THR A 127 -4.34 -6.31 1.10
N SER A 128 -5.50 -5.81 1.53
CA SER A 128 -5.86 -5.66 2.93
C SER A 128 -5.87 -6.99 3.69
N ARG A 129 -6.52 -8.02 3.13
CA ARG A 129 -6.54 -9.37 3.70
C ARG A 129 -5.15 -9.97 3.80
N MET A 130 -4.31 -9.78 2.79
CA MET A 130 -2.93 -10.23 2.78
C MET A 130 -2.08 -9.48 3.81
N SER A 131 -2.27 -8.16 3.95
CA SER A 131 -1.60 -7.32 4.95
C SER A 131 -1.94 -7.79 6.37
N ALA A 132 -3.22 -8.09 6.65
CA ALA A 132 -3.64 -8.62 7.95
C ALA A 132 -2.92 -9.94 8.27
N ALA A 133 -2.83 -10.86 7.31
CA ALA A 133 -2.09 -12.11 7.49
C ALA A 133 -0.59 -11.88 7.71
N TYR A 134 0.01 -10.95 6.97
CA TYR A 134 1.42 -10.61 7.12
C TYR A 134 1.72 -10.01 8.49
N VAL A 135 0.83 -9.15 9.00
CA VAL A 135 0.93 -8.61 10.36
C VAL A 135 0.82 -9.71 11.43
N LEU A 136 -0.10 -10.66 11.26
CA LEU A 136 -0.21 -11.81 12.18
C LEU A 136 1.06 -12.68 12.17
N GLU A 137 1.66 -12.93 11.00
CA GLU A 137 2.94 -13.63 10.89
C GLU A 137 4.06 -12.85 11.62
N ALA A 138 4.07 -11.51 11.47
CA ALA A 138 5.03 -10.62 12.11
C ALA A 138 4.98 -10.65 13.66
N LEU A 139 3.89 -11.11 14.26
CA LEU A 139 3.80 -11.28 15.71
C LEU A 139 4.59 -12.51 16.20
N HIS A 140 4.92 -13.44 15.30
CA HIS A 140 5.58 -14.71 15.63
C HIS A 140 6.97 -14.89 15.01
N ASP A 141 7.34 -14.05 14.02
CA ASP A 141 8.63 -14.10 13.32
C ASP A 141 9.30 -12.74 13.35
N GLU A 142 10.50 -12.64 13.94
CA GLU A 142 11.22 -11.39 14.12
C GLU A 142 11.68 -10.76 12.80
N ALA A 143 12.08 -11.57 11.81
CA ALA A 143 12.50 -11.05 10.50
C ALA A 143 11.31 -10.44 9.75
N VAL A 144 10.14 -11.09 9.81
CA VAL A 144 8.88 -10.57 9.26
C VAL A 144 8.45 -9.30 9.98
N ARG A 145 8.57 -9.28 11.32
CA ARG A 145 8.25 -8.12 12.15
C ARG A 145 9.05 -6.90 11.74
N GLU A 146 10.37 -7.04 11.61
CA GLU A 146 11.23 -5.92 11.24
C GLU A 146 10.92 -5.39 9.83
N GLN A 147 10.60 -6.27 8.88
CA GLN A 147 10.21 -5.86 7.53
C GLN A 147 8.83 -5.16 7.52
N ALA A 148 7.83 -5.74 8.22
CA ALA A 148 6.50 -5.14 8.35
C ALA A 148 6.59 -3.77 9.04
N ARG A 149 7.39 -3.66 10.13
CA ARG A 149 7.63 -2.42 10.85
C ARG A 149 8.22 -1.34 9.94
N ARG A 150 9.22 -1.69 9.12
CA ARG A 150 9.80 -0.73 8.15
C ARG A 150 8.76 -0.20 7.18
N GLY A 151 7.95 -1.06 6.59
CA GLY A 151 6.89 -0.63 5.67
C GLY A 151 5.86 0.29 6.33
N LEU A 152 5.39 -0.08 7.53
CA LEU A 152 4.43 0.74 8.28
C LEU A 152 5.01 2.09 8.71
N VAL A 153 6.28 2.14 9.13
CA VAL A 153 6.99 3.38 9.46
C VAL A 153 7.13 4.28 8.24
N GLN A 154 7.45 3.73 7.08
CA GLN A 154 7.54 4.49 5.83
C GLN A 154 6.19 5.06 5.41
N GLY A 155 5.12 4.25 5.46
CA GLY A 155 3.76 4.72 5.15
C GLY A 155 3.30 5.83 6.10
N ARG A 156 3.55 5.68 7.41
CA ARG A 156 3.26 6.72 8.41
C ARG A 156 4.05 8.01 8.14
N ALA A 157 5.34 7.88 7.86
CA ALA A 157 6.21 9.03 7.58
C ALA A 157 5.76 9.80 6.32
N LEU A 158 5.27 9.11 5.30
CA LEU A 158 4.71 9.73 4.10
C LEU A 158 3.52 10.64 4.45
N VAL A 159 2.54 10.13 5.20
CA VAL A 159 1.36 10.92 5.60
C VAL A 159 1.78 12.12 6.45
N GLU A 160 2.71 11.91 7.41
CA GLU A 160 3.21 12.98 8.26
C GLU A 160 3.93 14.08 7.46
N GLN A 161 4.72 13.71 6.45
CA GLN A 161 5.39 14.68 5.56
C GLN A 161 4.39 15.51 4.75
N LEU A 162 3.31 14.90 4.24
CA LEU A 162 2.25 15.61 3.53
C LEU A 162 1.58 16.65 4.44
N ILE A 163 1.29 16.29 5.70
CA ILE A 163 0.72 17.22 6.69
C ILE A 163 1.70 18.35 7.04
N ARG A 164 2.98 18.02 7.35
CA ARG A 164 4.01 19.02 7.64
C ARG A 164 4.15 20.03 6.51
N ARG A 165 4.12 19.54 5.29
CA ARG A 165 4.19 20.43 4.12
C ARG A 165 2.95 21.31 4.00
N ALA A 166 1.75 20.76 4.20
CA ALA A 166 0.52 21.54 4.17
C ALA A 166 0.48 22.63 5.26
N ILE A 167 1.08 22.37 6.43
CA ILE A 167 1.29 23.37 7.49
C ILE A 167 2.28 24.46 7.01
N ALA A 168 3.43 24.06 6.47
CA ALA A 168 4.46 25.00 6.00
C ALA A 168 3.97 25.88 4.86
N ASP A 169 3.10 25.35 3.98
CA ASP A 169 2.49 26.09 2.86
C ASP A 169 1.23 26.90 3.30
N GLY A 170 0.86 26.87 4.60
CA GLY A 170 -0.25 27.65 5.17
C GLY A 170 -1.65 27.08 4.89
N HIS A 171 -1.75 25.83 4.44
CA HIS A 171 -3.03 25.16 4.19
C HIS A 171 -3.64 24.52 5.46
N ILE A 172 -2.82 24.30 6.47
CA ILE A 172 -3.21 23.78 7.80
C ILE A 172 -2.65 24.74 8.84
N ASP A 173 -3.41 24.96 9.92
CA ASP A 173 -3.00 25.79 11.04
C ASP A 173 -1.68 25.30 11.66
N SER A 174 -0.73 26.20 11.88
CA SER A 174 0.58 25.93 12.47
C SER A 174 0.52 25.43 13.93
N ALA A 175 -0.61 25.62 14.61
CA ALA A 175 -0.86 25.08 15.95
C ALA A 175 -1.17 23.58 15.96
N ARG A 176 -1.44 22.97 14.80
CA ARG A 176 -1.68 21.54 14.67
C ARG A 176 -0.38 20.74 14.80
N ASP A 177 -0.41 19.68 15.60
CA ASP A 177 0.72 18.74 15.68
C ASP A 177 0.66 17.70 14.55
N PRO A 178 1.63 17.69 13.61
CA PRO A 178 1.63 16.79 12.47
C PRO A 178 1.57 15.30 12.84
N ALA A 179 2.23 14.92 13.95
CA ALA A 179 2.28 13.52 14.38
C ALA A 179 0.91 13.05 14.89
N THR A 180 0.22 13.90 15.65
CA THR A 180 -1.14 13.64 16.15
C THR A 180 -2.14 13.54 15.01
N GLU A 181 -2.13 14.49 14.07
CA GLU A 181 -3.03 14.47 12.92
C GLU A 181 -2.78 13.26 12.01
N THR A 182 -1.51 12.87 11.83
CA THR A 182 -1.15 11.62 11.13
C THR A 182 -1.77 10.40 11.80
N ASN A 183 -1.65 10.28 13.12
CA ASN A 183 -2.20 9.15 13.86
C ASN A 183 -3.73 9.09 13.77
N LEU A 184 -4.41 10.25 13.83
CA LEU A 184 -5.86 10.34 13.66
C LEU A 184 -6.29 9.87 12.25
N LEU A 185 -5.64 10.36 11.20
CA LEU A 185 -5.94 9.94 9.82
C LEU A 185 -5.67 8.45 9.59
N LEU A 186 -4.55 7.92 10.10
CA LEU A 186 -4.26 6.49 9.99
C LEU A 186 -5.23 5.63 10.82
N ALA A 187 -5.71 6.11 11.96
CA ALA A 187 -6.76 5.41 12.73
C ALA A 187 -8.05 5.26 11.92
N LEU A 188 -8.41 6.25 11.09
CA LEU A 188 -9.57 6.16 10.19
C LEU A 188 -9.40 5.10 9.09
N THR A 189 -8.17 4.80 8.65
CA THR A 189 -7.93 3.68 7.73
C THR A 189 -8.04 2.31 8.42
N GLY A 190 -8.05 2.27 9.74
CA GLY A 190 -8.26 1.07 10.56
C GLY A 190 -9.68 0.49 10.50
N PHE A 191 -10.62 1.10 9.80
CA PHE A 191 -11.98 0.56 9.56
C PHE A 191 -12.00 -0.70 8.68
N THR A 192 -10.89 -1.08 8.10
CA THR A 192 -10.78 -2.24 7.21
C THR A 192 -11.47 -3.51 7.71
N PRO A 193 -11.29 -4.00 8.96
CA PRO A 193 -12.01 -5.19 9.43
C PRO A 193 -13.52 -4.99 9.49
N LEU A 194 -13.99 -3.79 9.82
CA LEU A 194 -15.42 -3.46 9.89
C LEU A 194 -16.05 -3.41 8.50
N ILE A 195 -15.29 -2.94 7.49
CA ILE A 195 -15.72 -2.96 6.09
C ILE A 195 -15.77 -4.40 5.56
N GLU A 196 -14.75 -5.21 5.86
CA GLU A 196 -14.68 -6.62 5.42
C GLU A 196 -15.77 -7.51 6.04
N LEU A 197 -16.32 -7.10 7.19
CA LEU A 197 -17.43 -7.76 7.89
C LEU A 197 -18.81 -7.10 7.63
N ASP A 198 -18.89 -6.20 6.65
CA ASP A 198 -20.12 -5.47 6.28
C ASP A 198 -20.76 -4.70 7.46
N VAL A 199 -19.96 -4.27 8.46
CA VAL A 199 -20.42 -3.45 9.60
C VAL A 199 -20.46 -1.97 9.24
N ILE A 200 -19.52 -1.53 8.39
CA ILE A 200 -19.42 -0.15 7.89
C ILE A 200 -19.35 -0.20 6.36
N ASP A 201 -20.16 0.63 5.70
CA ASP A 201 -20.06 0.80 4.25
C ASP A 201 -18.70 1.45 3.88
N PRO A 202 -18.02 0.99 2.83
CA PRO A 202 -16.78 1.60 2.36
C PRO A 202 -16.89 3.11 2.11
N GLN A 203 -18.05 3.60 1.66
CA GLN A 203 -18.27 5.03 1.44
C GLN A 203 -18.41 5.82 2.74
N ASP A 204 -18.97 5.21 3.79
CA ASP A 204 -19.04 5.84 5.12
C ASP A 204 -17.64 5.97 5.73
N ALA A 205 -16.78 4.98 5.55
CA ALA A 205 -15.38 5.05 5.98
C ALA A 205 -14.63 6.17 5.24
N LEU A 206 -14.84 6.31 3.92
CA LEU A 206 -14.26 7.40 3.14
C LEU A 206 -14.82 8.77 3.55
N ALA A 207 -16.12 8.85 3.82
CA ALA A 207 -16.76 10.07 4.31
C ALA A 207 -16.20 10.51 5.67
N ALA A 208 -15.86 9.58 6.57
CA ALA A 208 -15.21 9.90 7.83
C ALA A 208 -13.83 10.55 7.63
N ILE A 209 -13.04 10.06 6.64
CA ILE A 209 -11.78 10.68 6.24
C ILE A 209 -12.04 12.08 5.68
N ASP A 210 -13.01 12.24 4.80
CA ASP A 210 -13.36 13.55 4.21
C ASP A 210 -13.77 14.57 5.28
N VAL A 211 -14.58 14.19 6.25
CA VAL A 211 -14.98 15.04 7.39
C VAL A 211 -13.77 15.48 8.22
N HIS A 212 -12.82 14.57 8.48
CA HIS A 212 -11.62 14.94 9.24
C HIS A 212 -10.69 15.85 8.42
N LEU A 213 -10.48 15.58 7.15
CA LEU A 213 -9.69 16.43 6.25
C LEU A 213 -10.32 17.83 6.13
N ASP A 214 -11.65 17.92 6.01
CA ASP A 214 -12.34 19.23 5.96
C ASP A 214 -12.14 20.04 7.22
N ARG A 215 -12.08 19.40 8.40
CA ARG A 215 -11.77 20.09 9.67
C ARG A 215 -10.31 20.49 9.76
N LEU A 216 -9.42 19.67 9.25
CA LEU A 216 -7.98 19.92 9.29
C LEU A 216 -7.56 21.08 8.38
N PHE A 217 -8.18 21.19 7.20
CA PHE A 217 -7.89 22.20 6.19
C PHE A 217 -8.77 23.47 6.28
N ARG A 218 -9.69 23.54 7.25
CA ARG A 218 -10.41 24.79 7.52
C ARG A 218 -9.49 25.72 8.32
N SER A 219 -9.07 26.82 7.69
CA SER A 219 -8.54 27.95 8.42
C SER A 219 -9.64 28.53 9.32
N THR A 220 -9.35 28.72 10.59
CA THR A 220 -10.22 29.42 11.55
C THR A 220 -10.31 30.89 11.19
#